data_5de9841bad5e45de69837c2ab1d660ec
#
_entry.id   5de9841bad5e45de69837c2ab1d660ec
#
_cell.length_a   1.000
_cell.length_b   1.000
_cell.length_c   1.000
_cell.angle_alpha   90.00
_cell.angle_beta   90.00
_cell.angle_gamma   90.00
#
_symmetry.space_group_name_H-M   'P 1'
#
loop_
_entity.id
_entity.type
_entity.pdbx_description
1 polymer ?
#
loop_
_entity_poly.entity_id
_entity_poly.type
_entity_poly.pdbx_seq_one_letter_code
_entity_poly.pdbx_strand_id
1 'polypeptide(L)'
;MREIKSGVVLSKMRKILLFLGVFFYVSQAIAVQDSLETEDRKTFEFIADSLNEMIFLGNNPDFRCKFYDKIDSFRTTGKGRINILHIGGSHVQADIFSHTVRCRIDSLNGEFKPSRGILFPYQVAKTNNPTNYKVTYAGEWKSSRNIKKDREAILGVTGMAVSTMDTIAEIRIKLNPKDSVGRWSFTRLKLLGYAEHPKVMPLLKLGNSSFLHPIYDSVASTYTYILSVPMDSLNLIISQTDTISHRFTLTGLLLENDEPGIVYHSIGVNGASVPSYLSCPNFERDLNLIRPDMVIFAIGINDAVPQNFSKNNFIANYDSLLSKFRKVSPECFFVFVSNNDSYRKIKRRYRRTRYQLNTNGVLAREAFAMLAEKHDGSLWDLFSIMGGLDSIKKWEESGLSQKDKVHFTKAGYTLVGNLFFEAFLNSYNNKD
;
A
#
# COMPACT_ATOMS: atom_id res chain seq x y z
N MET A 1 -18.59 -28.92 -52.60
CA MET A 1 -18.88 -27.65 -51.88
C MET A 1 -19.69 -27.82 -50.58
N ARG A 2 -20.06 -29.02 -50.12
CA ARG A 2 -20.79 -29.28 -48.85
C ARG A 2 -19.87 -29.63 -47.66
N GLU A 3 -18.67 -30.14 -47.88
CA GLU A 3 -17.76 -30.57 -46.77
C GLU A 3 -16.99 -29.43 -46.09
N ILE A 4 -16.75 -28.30 -46.78
CA ILE A 4 -16.00 -27.17 -46.22
C ILE A 4 -16.81 -26.38 -45.19
N LYS A 5 -18.16 -26.39 -45.27
CA LYS A 5 -19.01 -25.68 -44.29
C LYS A 5 -19.16 -26.39 -42.96
N SER A 6 -18.98 -27.72 -42.88
CA SER A 6 -19.10 -28.50 -41.65
C SER A 6 -17.87 -28.32 -40.73
N GLY A 7 -16.67 -28.19 -41.29
CA GLY A 7 -15.43 -28.02 -40.51
C GLY A 7 -15.34 -26.67 -39.78
N VAL A 8 -15.86 -25.61 -40.40
CA VAL A 8 -15.84 -24.25 -39.78
C VAL A 8 -16.88 -24.13 -38.65
N VAL A 9 -18.03 -24.80 -38.79
CA VAL A 9 -19.06 -24.83 -37.74
C VAL A 9 -18.60 -25.65 -36.55
N LEU A 10 -17.96 -26.82 -36.75
CA LEU A 10 -17.40 -27.63 -35.68
C LEU A 10 -16.25 -26.92 -34.94
N SER A 11 -15.40 -26.17 -35.64
CA SER A 11 -14.33 -25.38 -35.04
C SER A 11 -14.87 -24.24 -34.18
N LYS A 12 -15.92 -23.53 -34.62
CA LYS A 12 -16.59 -22.49 -33.83
C LYS A 12 -17.31 -23.06 -32.60
N MET A 13 -18.01 -24.18 -32.74
CA MET A 13 -18.67 -24.86 -31.61
C MET A 13 -17.64 -25.38 -30.57
N ARG A 14 -16.50 -25.94 -31.01
CA ARG A 14 -15.41 -26.31 -30.06
C ARG A 14 -14.85 -25.13 -29.32
N LYS A 15 -14.66 -23.98 -29.96
CA LYS A 15 -14.19 -22.74 -29.28
C LYS A 15 -15.22 -22.20 -28.29
N ILE A 16 -16.50 -22.24 -28.60
CA ILE A 16 -17.58 -21.81 -27.69
C ILE A 16 -17.71 -22.77 -26.51
N LEU A 17 -17.59 -24.08 -26.71
CA LEU A 17 -17.62 -25.10 -25.66
C LEU A 17 -16.37 -25.01 -24.74
N LEU A 18 -15.20 -24.70 -25.30
CA LEU A 18 -14.00 -24.41 -24.51
C LEU A 18 -14.15 -23.13 -23.67
N PHE A 19 -14.76 -22.09 -24.25
CA PHE A 19 -14.99 -20.82 -23.54
C PHE A 19 -16.02 -20.97 -22.41
N LEU A 20 -17.11 -21.70 -22.66
CA LEU A 20 -18.11 -22.02 -21.63
C LEU A 20 -17.58 -22.97 -20.57
N GLY A 21 -16.73 -23.92 -20.92
CA GLY A 21 -16.05 -24.82 -19.97
C GLY A 21 -15.08 -24.10 -19.05
N VAL A 22 -14.30 -23.14 -19.57
CA VAL A 22 -13.38 -22.31 -18.76
C VAL A 22 -14.18 -21.37 -17.85
N PHE A 23 -15.28 -20.78 -18.34
CA PHE A 23 -16.14 -19.91 -17.51
C PHE A 23 -16.82 -20.70 -16.37
N PHE A 24 -17.25 -21.94 -16.64
CA PHE A 24 -17.86 -22.80 -15.61
C PHE A 24 -16.82 -23.29 -14.59
N TYR A 25 -15.58 -23.57 -15.03
CA TYR A 25 -14.49 -23.97 -14.11
C TYR A 25 -14.00 -22.81 -13.24
N VAL A 26 -13.94 -21.60 -13.80
CA VAL A 26 -13.54 -20.39 -13.03
C VAL A 26 -14.65 -20.00 -12.04
N SER A 27 -15.94 -20.10 -12.43
CA SER A 27 -17.04 -19.83 -11.50
C SER A 27 -17.15 -20.90 -10.40
N GLN A 28 -16.86 -22.17 -10.67
CA GLN A 28 -16.80 -23.21 -9.64
C GLN A 28 -15.56 -23.08 -8.76
N ALA A 29 -14.41 -22.69 -9.29
CA ALA A 29 -13.20 -22.44 -8.48
C ALA A 29 -13.37 -21.26 -7.52
N ILE A 30 -14.04 -20.18 -7.98
CA ILE A 30 -14.39 -19.03 -7.12
C ILE A 30 -15.43 -19.45 -6.07
N ALA A 31 -16.48 -20.19 -6.45
CA ALA A 31 -17.50 -20.66 -5.51
C ALA A 31 -16.96 -21.70 -4.49
N VAL A 32 -16.00 -22.54 -4.88
CA VAL A 32 -15.34 -23.50 -3.98
C VAL A 32 -14.36 -22.78 -3.05
N GLN A 33 -13.67 -21.73 -3.52
CA GLN A 33 -12.79 -20.93 -2.68
C GLN A 33 -13.59 -20.08 -1.68
N ASP A 34 -14.72 -19.50 -2.09
CA ASP A 34 -15.66 -18.81 -1.19
C ASP A 34 -16.32 -19.77 -0.17
N SER A 35 -16.66 -21.00 -0.58
CA SER A 35 -17.26 -21.98 0.34
C SER A 35 -16.26 -22.54 1.37
N LEU A 36 -14.97 -22.65 1.04
CA LEU A 36 -13.91 -23.07 1.96
C LEU A 36 -13.50 -21.95 2.93
N GLU A 37 -13.65 -20.66 2.54
CA GLU A 37 -13.36 -19.52 3.43
C GLU A 37 -14.56 -19.14 4.32
N THR A 38 -15.81 -19.50 3.96
CA THR A 38 -17.00 -19.22 4.76
C THR A 38 -17.21 -20.18 5.94
N GLU A 39 -16.66 -21.40 5.89
CA GLU A 39 -16.80 -22.36 6.99
C GLU A 39 -15.95 -22.03 8.23
N ASP A 40 -14.87 -21.23 8.09
CA ASP A 40 -13.96 -20.87 9.21
C ASP A 40 -14.02 -19.38 9.62
N ARG A 41 -14.92 -18.57 9.07
CA ARG A 41 -15.07 -17.18 9.48
C ARG A 41 -15.75 -17.11 10.85
N LYS A 42 -14.92 -17.00 11.89
CA LYS A 42 -15.41 -16.71 13.23
C LYS A 42 -16.18 -15.38 13.21
N THR A 43 -17.51 -15.46 13.26
CA THR A 43 -18.36 -14.26 13.31
C THR A 43 -18.24 -13.62 14.68
N PHE A 44 -17.90 -12.35 14.70
CA PHE A 44 -17.87 -11.56 15.92
C PHE A 44 -19.11 -10.67 15.96
N GLU A 45 -20.02 -10.92 16.89
CA GLU A 45 -21.31 -10.19 17.04
C GLU A 45 -21.15 -8.66 17.14
N PHE A 46 -19.98 -8.19 17.57
CA PHE A 46 -19.71 -6.76 17.68
C PHE A 46 -19.23 -6.10 16.37
N ILE A 47 -19.00 -6.88 15.32
CA ILE A 47 -18.68 -6.37 13.98
C ILE A 47 -20.01 -6.19 13.24
N ALA A 48 -20.25 -4.97 12.79
CA ALA A 48 -21.44 -4.62 12.03
C ALA A 48 -21.24 -4.97 10.53
N ASP A 49 -21.30 -6.26 10.20
CA ASP A 49 -21.11 -6.76 8.83
C ASP A 49 -22.07 -6.10 7.83
N SER A 50 -23.27 -5.72 8.25
CA SER A 50 -24.24 -4.99 7.41
C SER A 50 -23.79 -3.59 6.99
N LEU A 51 -22.77 -3.02 7.67
CA LEU A 51 -22.17 -1.73 7.35
C LEU A 51 -20.89 -1.88 6.53
N ASN A 52 -20.49 -3.13 6.19
CA ASN A 52 -19.25 -3.37 5.43
C ASN A 52 -19.43 -3.09 3.93
N GLU A 53 -19.44 -1.82 3.58
CA GLU A 53 -19.60 -1.34 2.20
C GLU A 53 -18.69 -0.15 1.89
N MET A 54 -18.41 0.09 0.60
CA MET A 54 -17.78 1.31 0.11
C MET A 54 -18.86 2.34 -0.18
N ILE A 55 -19.04 3.31 0.72
CA ILE A 55 -20.06 4.34 0.60
C ILE A 55 -19.53 5.44 -0.33
N PHE A 56 -20.06 5.57 -1.52
CA PHE A 56 -19.79 6.71 -2.38
C PHE A 56 -20.59 7.92 -1.88
N LEU A 57 -19.91 9.02 -1.54
CA LEU A 57 -20.51 10.22 -0.98
C LEU A 57 -20.41 11.46 -1.90
N GLY A 58 -19.71 11.34 -3.03
CA GLY A 58 -19.58 12.43 -3.99
C GLY A 58 -20.85 12.67 -4.83
N ASN A 59 -20.87 13.78 -5.52
CA ASN A 59 -21.96 14.14 -6.46
C ASN A 59 -21.62 13.68 -7.90
N ASN A 60 -20.33 13.54 -8.20
CA ASN A 60 -19.85 13.09 -9.51
C ASN A 60 -19.13 11.75 -9.44
N PRO A 61 -19.71 10.65 -9.96
CA PRO A 61 -19.12 9.32 -9.91
C PRO A 61 -17.98 9.08 -10.92
N ASP A 62 -17.63 10.05 -11.76
CA ASP A 62 -16.69 9.89 -12.87
C ASP A 62 -15.36 9.24 -12.45
N PHE A 63 -14.76 9.65 -11.35
CA PHE A 63 -13.47 9.09 -10.91
C PHE A 63 -13.60 7.61 -10.54
N ARG A 64 -14.69 7.24 -9.86
CA ARG A 64 -15.02 5.86 -9.50
C ARG A 64 -15.29 5.02 -10.73
N CYS A 65 -16.15 5.50 -11.63
CA CYS A 65 -16.50 4.82 -12.87
C CYS A 65 -15.26 4.59 -13.75
N LYS A 66 -14.45 5.63 -14.00
CA LYS A 66 -13.22 5.52 -14.78
C LYS A 66 -12.23 4.53 -14.17
N PHE A 67 -12.13 4.47 -12.85
CA PHE A 67 -11.27 3.50 -12.18
C PHE A 67 -11.79 2.07 -12.40
N TYR A 68 -13.07 1.82 -12.26
CA TYR A 68 -13.66 0.50 -12.47
C TYR A 68 -13.63 0.09 -13.96
N ASP A 69 -13.82 1.04 -14.89
CA ASP A 69 -13.67 0.79 -16.32
C ASP A 69 -12.25 0.36 -16.71
N LYS A 70 -11.22 0.88 -16.03
CA LYS A 70 -9.84 0.40 -16.20
C LYS A 70 -9.69 -1.06 -15.78
N ILE A 71 -10.34 -1.47 -14.68
CA ILE A 71 -10.34 -2.88 -14.25
C ILE A 71 -11.05 -3.76 -15.28
N ASP A 72 -12.21 -3.35 -15.79
CA ASP A 72 -12.94 -4.10 -16.83
C ASP A 72 -12.15 -4.22 -18.13
N SER A 73 -11.54 -3.10 -18.54
CA SER A 73 -10.69 -3.09 -19.73
C SER A 73 -9.51 -4.06 -19.57
N PHE A 74 -8.84 -4.05 -18.41
CA PHE A 74 -7.78 -5.00 -18.13
C PHE A 74 -8.28 -6.44 -18.13
N ARG A 75 -9.37 -6.74 -17.44
CA ARG A 75 -9.94 -8.10 -17.37
C ARG A 75 -10.39 -8.63 -18.71
N THR A 76 -10.84 -7.74 -19.61
CA THR A 76 -11.32 -8.11 -20.95
C THR A 76 -10.16 -8.27 -21.94
N THR A 77 -9.15 -7.40 -21.87
CA THR A 77 -8.09 -7.32 -22.88
C THR A 77 -6.78 -7.96 -22.45
N GLY A 78 -6.58 -8.20 -21.14
CA GLY A 78 -5.30 -8.62 -20.58
C GLY A 78 -4.20 -7.56 -20.71
N LYS A 79 -4.57 -6.26 -20.91
CA LYS A 79 -3.61 -5.18 -21.17
C LYS A 79 -3.78 -4.04 -20.18
N GLY A 80 -2.70 -3.29 -20.00
CA GLY A 80 -2.68 -2.10 -19.16
C GLY A 80 -2.20 -2.39 -17.74
N ARG A 81 -1.86 -1.32 -17.05
CA ARG A 81 -1.42 -1.33 -15.65
C ARG A 81 -2.31 -0.39 -14.85
N ILE A 82 -2.72 -0.83 -13.70
CA ILE A 82 -3.55 -0.10 -12.75
C ILE A 82 -2.76 0.02 -11.45
N ASN A 83 -2.53 1.24 -10.98
CA ASN A 83 -1.75 1.50 -9.77
C ASN A 83 -2.69 1.91 -8.63
N ILE A 84 -2.71 1.12 -7.56
CA ILE A 84 -3.39 1.44 -6.31
C ILE A 84 -2.34 1.83 -5.28
N LEU A 85 -2.49 2.98 -4.64
CA LEU A 85 -1.60 3.41 -3.56
C LEU A 85 -2.34 3.47 -2.23
N HIS A 86 -1.91 2.66 -1.26
CA HIS A 86 -2.39 2.69 0.11
C HIS A 86 -1.41 3.49 0.97
N ILE A 87 -1.84 4.64 1.48
CA ILE A 87 -1.02 5.54 2.29
C ILE A 87 -1.54 5.63 3.72
N GLY A 88 -0.64 5.56 4.71
CA GLY A 88 -1.07 5.60 6.11
C GLY A 88 0.03 5.80 7.14
N GLY A 89 -0.34 5.50 8.37
CA GLY A 89 0.54 5.52 9.54
C GLY A 89 1.09 4.13 9.87
N SER A 90 1.11 3.80 11.17
CA SER A 90 1.60 2.51 11.69
C SER A 90 0.80 1.31 11.19
N HIS A 91 -0.51 1.46 10.97
CA HIS A 91 -1.37 0.38 10.46
C HIS A 91 -0.95 -0.06 9.05
N VAL A 92 -0.50 0.89 8.21
CA VAL A 92 0.00 0.60 6.86
C VAL A 92 1.48 0.21 6.88
N GLN A 93 2.32 0.81 7.77
CA GLN A 93 3.71 0.37 7.92
C GLN A 93 3.82 -1.10 8.36
N ALA A 94 2.90 -1.60 9.18
CA ALA A 94 2.86 -3.01 9.56
C ALA A 94 2.72 -3.95 8.35
N ASP A 95 2.13 -3.45 7.27
CA ASP A 95 1.86 -4.10 5.98
C ASP A 95 1.21 -5.49 6.14
N ILE A 96 0.33 -5.65 7.15
CA ILE A 96 -0.51 -6.84 7.31
C ILE A 96 -1.87 -6.57 6.66
N PHE A 97 -2.54 -5.47 7.03
CA PHE A 97 -3.77 -5.02 6.39
C PHE A 97 -3.56 -4.83 4.87
N SER A 98 -2.61 -3.98 4.49
CA SER A 98 -2.32 -3.69 3.09
C SER A 98 -1.82 -4.92 2.32
N HIS A 99 -1.09 -5.83 2.95
CA HIS A 99 -0.67 -7.09 2.32
C HIS A 99 -1.82 -8.05 2.10
N THR A 100 -2.75 -8.16 3.06
CA THR A 100 -3.97 -8.96 2.89
C THR A 100 -4.77 -8.46 1.68
N VAL A 101 -5.00 -7.15 1.60
CA VAL A 101 -5.69 -6.55 0.44
C VAL A 101 -4.90 -6.78 -0.86
N ARG A 102 -3.57 -6.63 -0.84
CA ARG A 102 -2.69 -6.89 -2.00
C ARG A 102 -2.84 -8.33 -2.51
N CYS A 103 -2.81 -9.32 -1.60
CA CYS A 103 -2.97 -10.73 -1.96
C CYS A 103 -4.37 -11.02 -2.53
N ARG A 104 -5.41 -10.40 -1.99
CA ARG A 104 -6.79 -10.54 -2.48
C ARG A 104 -6.96 -9.86 -3.84
N ILE A 105 -6.40 -8.68 -4.04
CA ILE A 105 -6.42 -7.98 -5.35
C ILE A 105 -5.61 -8.76 -6.40
N ASP A 106 -4.54 -9.46 -6.01
CA ASP A 106 -3.76 -10.29 -6.93
C ASP A 106 -4.62 -11.38 -7.59
N SER A 107 -5.69 -11.84 -6.93
CA SER A 107 -6.66 -12.76 -7.55
C SER A 107 -7.42 -12.17 -8.74
N LEU A 108 -7.54 -10.84 -8.82
CA LEU A 108 -8.17 -10.15 -9.94
C LEU A 108 -7.25 -10.06 -11.18
N ASN A 109 -5.95 -10.30 -11.00
CA ASN A 109 -4.97 -10.29 -12.08
C ASN A 109 -5.00 -11.57 -12.93
N GLY A 110 -5.73 -12.62 -12.52
CA GLY A 110 -5.77 -13.89 -13.22
C GLY A 110 -4.40 -14.57 -13.28
N GLU A 111 -3.91 -14.85 -14.48
CA GLU A 111 -2.60 -15.47 -14.70
C GLU A 111 -1.42 -14.47 -14.64
N PHE A 112 -1.69 -13.16 -14.77
CA PHE A 112 -0.67 -12.13 -14.76
C PHE A 112 -0.07 -11.94 -13.37
N LYS A 113 1.23 -11.64 -13.32
CA LYS A 113 2.00 -11.46 -12.07
C LYS A 113 2.68 -10.09 -12.07
N PRO A 114 1.91 -9.00 -11.91
CA PRO A 114 2.48 -7.67 -11.79
C PRO A 114 3.40 -7.59 -10.57
N SER A 115 4.30 -6.62 -10.60
CA SER A 115 5.29 -6.42 -9.54
C SER A 115 4.64 -6.00 -8.22
N ARG A 116 5.42 -6.11 -7.12
CA ARG A 116 4.97 -5.69 -5.79
C ARG A 116 4.77 -4.17 -5.64
N GLY A 117 5.44 -3.38 -6.49
CA GLY A 117 5.40 -1.93 -6.40
C GLY A 117 6.42 -1.35 -5.41
N ILE A 118 6.06 -0.23 -4.76
CA ILE A 118 6.97 0.50 -3.87
C ILE A 118 7.17 -0.21 -2.53
N LEU A 119 8.40 -0.13 -2.00
CA LEU A 119 8.76 -0.56 -0.65
C LEU A 119 9.86 0.32 -0.05
N PHE A 120 10.01 0.22 1.27
CA PHE A 120 11.10 0.84 2.02
C PHE A 120 11.76 -0.20 2.94
N PRO A 121 13.10 -0.21 3.10
CA PRO A 121 13.80 -1.15 3.97
C PRO A 121 13.75 -0.68 5.44
N TYR A 122 12.60 -0.81 6.10
CA TYR A 122 12.35 -0.27 7.44
C TYR A 122 13.31 -0.77 8.50
N GLN A 123 13.84 -1.99 8.36
CA GLN A 123 14.82 -2.54 9.31
C GLN A 123 16.12 -1.72 9.33
N VAL A 124 16.57 -1.19 8.19
CA VAL A 124 17.74 -0.29 8.10
C VAL A 124 17.48 1.01 8.88
N ALA A 125 16.23 1.49 8.88
CA ALA A 125 15.81 2.64 9.66
C ALA A 125 15.56 2.33 11.15
N LYS A 126 15.92 1.13 11.63
CA LYS A 126 15.75 0.67 13.01
C LYS A 126 14.29 0.82 13.50
N THR A 127 13.34 0.41 12.63
CA THR A 127 11.91 0.34 12.94
C THR A 127 11.34 -0.99 12.45
N ASN A 128 10.12 -1.35 12.86
CA ASN A 128 9.51 -2.62 12.47
C ASN A 128 9.37 -2.74 10.95
N ASN A 129 9.93 -3.81 10.42
CA ASN A 129 9.84 -4.19 9.02
C ASN A 129 8.62 -5.10 8.81
N PRO A 130 7.86 -4.95 7.72
CA PRO A 130 6.86 -5.92 7.31
C PRO A 130 7.43 -7.34 7.24
N THR A 131 6.58 -8.33 7.50
CA THR A 131 7.00 -9.75 7.49
C THR A 131 6.98 -10.38 6.09
N ASN A 132 6.35 -9.72 5.13
CA ASN A 132 6.20 -10.19 3.75
C ASN A 132 7.42 -9.92 2.85
N TYR A 133 8.46 -9.29 3.38
CA TYR A 133 9.80 -9.24 2.80
C TYR A 133 10.86 -9.17 3.91
N LYS A 134 12.00 -9.79 3.66
CA LYS A 134 13.13 -9.80 4.60
C LYS A 134 14.14 -8.75 4.19
N VAL A 135 14.64 -8.00 5.16
CA VAL A 135 15.72 -7.02 4.99
C VAL A 135 16.89 -7.41 5.87
N THR A 136 18.10 -7.39 5.33
CA THR A 136 19.36 -7.42 6.10
C THR A 136 20.27 -6.32 5.58
N TYR A 137 21.19 -5.84 6.40
CA TYR A 137 22.08 -4.75 6.00
C TYR A 137 23.41 -4.84 6.74
N ALA A 138 24.44 -4.19 6.15
CA ALA A 138 25.74 -3.96 6.76
C ALA A 138 26.11 -2.48 6.59
N GLY A 139 27.04 -2.01 7.45
CA GLY A 139 27.44 -0.61 7.52
C GLY A 139 26.58 0.21 8.49
N GLU A 140 26.96 1.47 8.63
CA GLU A 140 26.28 2.43 9.50
C GLU A 140 25.24 3.24 8.71
N TRP A 141 24.00 3.22 9.23
CA TRP A 141 22.88 3.89 8.59
C TRP A 141 22.17 4.81 9.58
N LYS A 142 21.96 6.05 9.14
CA LYS A 142 21.19 7.07 9.84
C LYS A 142 19.81 7.20 9.22
N SER A 143 18.75 7.15 10.05
CA SER A 143 17.38 7.26 9.55
C SER A 143 16.81 8.65 9.72
N SER A 144 16.03 9.09 8.71
CA SER A 144 15.16 10.27 8.76
C SER A 144 13.72 9.85 8.54
N ARG A 145 12.80 10.48 9.30
CA ARG A 145 11.35 10.17 9.26
C ARG A 145 10.53 11.46 9.19
N ASN A 146 9.43 11.44 8.48
CA ASN A 146 8.55 12.59 8.30
C ASN A 146 7.87 13.10 9.60
N ILE A 147 7.88 12.29 10.65
CA ILE A 147 7.37 12.65 11.99
C ILE A 147 8.39 13.47 12.82
N LYS A 148 9.62 13.60 12.33
CA LYS A 148 10.69 14.36 13.01
C LYS A 148 10.89 15.69 12.31
N LYS A 149 11.00 16.79 13.11
CA LYS A 149 11.30 18.12 12.58
C LYS A 149 12.78 18.22 12.18
N ASP A 150 13.66 17.76 13.08
CA ASP A 150 15.12 17.78 12.88
C ASP A 150 15.52 16.51 12.09
N ARG A 151 15.57 16.65 10.78
CA ARG A 151 15.96 15.59 9.86
C ARG A 151 16.94 16.12 8.82
N GLU A 152 17.97 15.34 8.53
CA GLU A 152 19.01 15.72 7.58
C GLU A 152 18.64 15.39 6.13
N ALA A 153 17.83 14.33 5.93
CA ALA A 153 17.47 13.89 4.59
C ALA A 153 16.22 14.61 4.06
N ILE A 154 16.23 14.89 2.76
CA ILE A 154 15.07 15.36 2.00
C ILE A 154 14.19 14.15 1.71
N LEU A 155 12.96 14.16 2.24
CA LEU A 155 12.04 13.02 2.14
C LEU A 155 11.14 13.12 0.93
N GLY A 156 10.80 11.96 0.38
CA GLY A 156 9.84 11.77 -0.70
C GLY A 156 8.55 11.09 -0.26
N VAL A 157 7.92 10.39 -1.19
CA VAL A 157 6.59 9.78 -1.03
C VAL A 157 6.51 8.75 0.11
N THR A 158 7.59 8.03 0.38
CA THR A 158 7.63 7.03 1.47
C THR A 158 7.62 7.65 2.88
N GLY A 159 7.93 8.97 2.99
CA GLY A 159 8.07 9.65 4.28
C GLY A 159 9.28 9.20 5.11
N MET A 160 10.17 8.41 4.52
CA MET A 160 11.33 7.79 5.17
C MET A 160 12.59 7.97 4.33
N ALA A 161 13.74 8.00 5.00
CA ALA A 161 15.05 7.87 4.35
C ALA A 161 16.03 7.13 5.27
N VAL A 162 17.03 6.50 4.66
CA VAL A 162 18.24 6.02 5.31
C VAL A 162 19.47 6.53 4.57
N SER A 163 20.45 7.01 5.31
CA SER A 163 21.68 7.59 4.75
C SER A 163 22.90 6.91 5.34
N THR A 164 23.92 6.73 4.53
CA THR A 164 25.25 6.25 4.96
C THR A 164 26.35 7.17 4.44
N MET A 165 27.47 7.18 5.14
CA MET A 165 28.73 7.80 4.74
C MET A 165 29.87 6.78 4.65
N ASP A 166 29.53 5.49 4.80
CA ASP A 166 30.51 4.42 4.75
C ASP A 166 31.10 4.27 3.35
N THR A 167 32.36 3.91 3.28
CA THR A 167 33.01 3.58 2.01
C THR A 167 32.34 2.42 1.30
N ILE A 168 31.85 1.44 2.08
CA ILE A 168 31.04 0.31 1.60
C ILE A 168 29.91 0.07 2.59
N ALA A 169 28.66 0.13 2.12
CA ALA A 169 27.49 -0.26 2.88
C ALA A 169 26.58 -1.15 2.03
N GLU A 170 25.77 -1.99 2.67
CA GLU A 170 24.97 -3.00 1.98
C GLU A 170 23.54 -3.05 2.49
N ILE A 171 22.59 -3.24 1.56
CA ILE A 171 21.19 -3.57 1.87
C ILE A 171 20.78 -4.76 1.02
N ARG A 172 20.32 -5.85 1.65
CA ARG A 172 19.75 -7.02 0.99
C ARG A 172 18.27 -7.10 1.28
N ILE A 173 17.49 -7.34 0.23
CA ILE A 173 16.03 -7.54 0.36
C ILE A 173 15.67 -8.83 -0.35
N LYS A 174 14.87 -9.67 0.31
CA LYS A 174 14.24 -10.85 -0.29
C LYS A 174 12.73 -10.70 -0.17
N LEU A 175 12.03 -10.76 -1.31
CA LEU A 175 10.57 -10.82 -1.40
C LEU A 175 10.09 -12.23 -1.04
N ASN A 176 8.84 -12.36 -0.67
CA ASN A 176 8.15 -13.64 -0.46
C ASN A 176 8.90 -14.62 0.49
N PRO A 177 9.39 -14.22 1.66
CA PRO A 177 10.26 -15.09 2.48
C PRO A 177 9.55 -16.31 3.05
N LYS A 178 8.21 -16.35 3.06
CA LYS A 178 7.41 -17.42 3.69
C LYS A 178 6.13 -17.78 2.94
N ASP A 179 5.73 -17.00 1.92
CA ASP A 179 4.44 -17.17 1.29
C ASP A 179 4.55 -17.95 -0.02
N SER A 180 3.72 -18.98 -0.15
CA SER A 180 3.46 -19.67 -1.42
C SER A 180 2.47 -18.90 -2.30
N VAL A 181 1.74 -17.95 -1.74
CA VAL A 181 0.73 -17.11 -2.41
C VAL A 181 1.30 -15.72 -2.64
N GLY A 182 1.06 -15.13 -3.83
CA GLY A 182 1.52 -13.78 -4.17
C GLY A 182 3.04 -13.72 -4.34
N ARG A 183 3.58 -14.49 -5.29
CA ARG A 183 5.01 -14.42 -5.63
C ARG A 183 5.26 -13.24 -6.54
N TRP A 184 5.83 -12.18 -5.96
CA TRP A 184 6.24 -11.01 -6.72
C TRP A 184 7.69 -11.14 -7.19
N SER A 185 7.91 -10.75 -8.44
CA SER A 185 9.24 -10.58 -9.03
C SER A 185 9.33 -9.22 -9.73
N PHE A 186 10.54 -8.82 -10.09
CA PHE A 186 10.80 -7.59 -10.81
C PHE A 186 11.90 -7.79 -11.85
N THR A 187 11.78 -7.08 -12.97
CA THR A 187 12.80 -6.97 -14.03
C THR A 187 13.39 -5.57 -14.09
N ARG A 188 12.79 -4.61 -13.35
CA ARG A 188 13.27 -3.24 -13.23
C ARG A 188 13.21 -2.79 -11.79
N LEU A 189 14.31 -2.25 -11.30
CA LEU A 189 14.41 -1.62 -9.99
C LEU A 189 14.67 -0.13 -10.18
N LYS A 190 13.83 0.74 -9.64
CA LYS A 190 14.12 2.16 -9.46
C LYS A 190 14.40 2.42 -7.99
N LEU A 191 15.63 2.79 -7.68
CA LEU A 191 16.03 3.25 -6.38
C LEU A 191 15.79 4.74 -6.31
N LEU A 192 14.90 5.18 -5.44
CA LEU A 192 14.64 6.59 -5.15
C LEU A 192 15.70 7.06 -4.14
N GLY A 193 16.47 8.05 -4.50
CA GLY A 193 17.56 8.50 -3.65
C GLY A 193 18.52 9.44 -4.35
N TYR A 194 19.53 9.88 -3.62
CA TYR A 194 20.54 10.81 -4.14
C TYR A 194 21.87 10.61 -3.42
N ALA A 195 22.94 10.94 -4.12
CA ALA A 195 24.29 11.03 -3.58
C ALA A 195 24.74 12.51 -3.53
N GLU A 196 25.50 12.87 -2.51
CA GLU A 196 26.10 14.22 -2.43
C GLU A 196 27.25 14.41 -3.41
N HIS A 197 27.84 13.31 -3.91
CA HIS A 197 28.96 13.34 -4.83
C HIS A 197 28.89 12.20 -5.87
N PRO A 198 29.28 12.43 -7.14
CA PRO A 198 29.22 11.40 -8.19
C PRO A 198 30.08 10.14 -7.94
N LYS A 199 31.09 10.23 -7.08
CA LYS A 199 31.92 9.07 -6.71
C LYS A 199 31.22 8.09 -5.74
N VAL A 200 30.03 8.42 -5.26
CA VAL A 200 29.21 7.53 -4.47
C VAL A 200 28.20 6.86 -5.39
N MET A 201 28.33 5.57 -5.58
CA MET A 201 27.53 4.81 -6.53
C MET A 201 26.76 3.69 -5.83
N PRO A 202 25.42 3.64 -5.97
CA PRO A 202 24.66 2.47 -5.60
C PRO A 202 24.80 1.42 -6.72
N LEU A 203 25.33 0.26 -6.39
CA LEU A 203 25.54 -0.86 -7.33
C LEU A 203 24.60 -2.00 -6.96
N LEU A 204 23.99 -2.64 -7.96
CA LEU A 204 23.22 -3.86 -7.72
C LEU A 204 24.14 -5.08 -7.95
N LYS A 205 24.40 -5.85 -6.89
CA LYS A 205 25.23 -7.05 -6.96
C LYS A 205 24.42 -8.20 -7.56
N LEU A 206 24.96 -8.79 -8.62
CA LEU A 206 24.42 -9.96 -9.31
C LEU A 206 25.34 -11.17 -9.07
N GLY A 207 24.86 -12.20 -8.37
CA GLY A 207 25.69 -13.37 -8.05
C GLY A 207 26.91 -13.02 -7.19
N ASN A 208 28.04 -13.71 -7.43
CA ASN A 208 29.21 -13.60 -6.55
C ASN A 208 30.13 -12.42 -6.89
N SER A 209 30.24 -12.02 -8.15
CA SER A 209 31.30 -11.08 -8.60
C SER A 209 30.83 -10.01 -9.58
N SER A 210 29.58 -10.04 -10.02
CA SER A 210 29.08 -9.09 -11.03
C SER A 210 28.28 -7.97 -10.38
N PHE A 211 28.47 -6.74 -10.87
CA PHE A 211 27.74 -5.57 -10.44
C PHE A 211 27.05 -4.92 -11.64
N LEU A 212 25.79 -4.60 -11.48
CA LEU A 212 25.02 -3.82 -12.43
C LEU A 212 25.05 -2.35 -12.00
N HIS A 213 25.54 -1.49 -12.90
CA HIS A 213 25.52 -0.05 -12.73
C HIS A 213 24.14 0.50 -13.08
N PRO A 214 23.65 1.49 -12.33
CA PRO A 214 22.36 2.11 -12.64
C PRO A 214 22.46 3.14 -13.79
N ILE A 215 21.32 3.40 -14.41
CA ILE A 215 21.07 4.60 -15.18
C ILE A 215 20.53 5.65 -14.21
N TYR A 216 21.22 6.78 -14.06
CA TYR A 216 20.80 7.84 -13.15
C TYR A 216 19.96 8.90 -13.87
N ASP A 217 18.78 9.17 -13.34
CA ASP A 217 17.92 10.28 -13.73
C ASP A 217 17.99 11.37 -12.65
N SER A 218 18.62 12.50 -12.97
CA SER A 218 18.80 13.61 -12.04
C SER A 218 17.50 14.36 -11.74
N VAL A 219 16.54 14.38 -12.66
CA VAL A 219 15.24 15.06 -12.48
C VAL A 219 14.36 14.27 -11.52
N ALA A 220 14.22 12.98 -11.76
CA ALA A 220 13.48 12.10 -10.89
C ALA A 220 14.27 11.71 -9.62
N SER A 221 15.58 11.97 -9.55
CA SER A 221 16.50 11.48 -8.51
C SER A 221 16.35 9.97 -8.31
N THR A 222 16.47 9.21 -9.40
CA THR A 222 16.34 7.76 -9.41
C THR A 222 17.52 7.08 -10.05
N TYR A 223 17.91 5.95 -9.49
CA TYR A 223 18.87 5.03 -10.05
C TYR A 223 18.12 3.82 -10.57
N THR A 224 18.10 3.63 -11.90
CA THR A 224 17.33 2.58 -12.57
C THR A 224 18.24 1.43 -12.98
N TYR A 225 17.85 0.20 -12.60
CA TYR A 225 18.50 -1.06 -12.99
C TYR A 225 17.51 -1.87 -13.84
N ILE A 226 17.99 -2.37 -14.99
CA ILE A 226 17.23 -3.23 -15.89
C ILE A 226 17.85 -4.63 -15.84
N LEU A 227 17.02 -5.63 -15.55
CA LEU A 227 17.44 -7.00 -15.37
C LEU A 227 17.00 -7.86 -16.57
N SER A 228 17.86 -8.75 -17.00
CA SER A 228 17.57 -9.68 -18.10
C SER A 228 16.64 -10.83 -17.70
N VAL A 229 16.54 -11.11 -16.39
CA VAL A 229 15.68 -12.16 -15.83
C VAL A 229 14.92 -11.62 -14.62
N PRO A 230 13.69 -12.10 -14.35
CA PRO A 230 12.95 -11.72 -13.15
C PRO A 230 13.69 -12.13 -11.87
N MET A 231 13.75 -11.23 -10.89
CA MET A 231 14.34 -11.47 -9.57
C MET A 231 13.31 -11.25 -8.46
N ASP A 232 13.42 -12.00 -7.37
CA ASP A 232 12.65 -11.84 -6.14
C ASP A 232 13.50 -11.32 -4.97
N SER A 233 14.76 -11.02 -5.24
CA SER A 233 15.71 -10.52 -4.25
C SER A 233 16.66 -9.51 -4.87
N LEU A 234 17.18 -8.62 -4.05
CA LEU A 234 18.20 -7.64 -4.45
C LEU A 234 19.30 -7.54 -3.38
N ASN A 235 20.49 -7.23 -3.85
CA ASN A 235 21.64 -6.91 -3.02
C ASN A 235 22.23 -5.58 -3.50
N LEU A 236 21.93 -4.51 -2.80
CA LEU A 236 22.38 -3.16 -3.09
C LEU A 236 23.65 -2.87 -2.31
N ILE A 237 24.71 -2.49 -3.02
CA ILE A 237 26.00 -2.07 -2.46
C ILE A 237 26.15 -0.58 -2.70
N ILE A 238 26.28 0.22 -1.65
CA ILE A 238 26.74 1.61 -1.77
C ILE A 238 28.26 1.58 -1.70
N SER A 239 28.90 2.06 -2.76
CA SER A 239 30.35 2.08 -2.87
C SER A 239 30.85 3.49 -3.13
N GLN A 240 31.90 3.90 -2.44
CA GLN A 240 32.59 5.17 -2.64
C GLN A 240 34.03 4.89 -3.07
N THR A 241 34.48 5.64 -4.07
CA THR A 241 35.87 5.58 -4.58
C THR A 241 36.71 6.79 -4.17
N ASP A 242 36.10 7.71 -3.39
CA ASP A 242 36.78 8.90 -2.90
C ASP A 242 37.49 8.62 -1.56
N THR A 243 38.54 9.39 -1.29
CA THR A 243 39.22 9.43 0.03
C THR A 243 38.42 10.22 1.06
N ILE A 244 37.51 11.10 0.62
CA ILE A 244 36.60 11.87 1.47
C ILE A 244 35.23 11.17 1.45
N SER A 245 34.69 10.94 2.63
CA SER A 245 33.37 10.34 2.75
C SER A 245 32.26 11.30 2.34
N HIS A 246 31.39 10.85 1.47
CA HIS A 246 30.20 11.56 1.00
C HIS A 246 28.94 10.79 1.34
N ARG A 247 27.83 11.49 1.54
CA ARG A 247 26.58 10.88 1.90
C ARG A 247 25.86 10.30 0.69
N PHE A 248 25.36 9.08 0.86
CA PHE A 248 24.30 8.49 0.03
C PHE A 248 23.01 8.42 0.82
N THR A 249 21.88 8.78 0.20
CA THR A 249 20.56 8.73 0.81
C THR A 249 19.59 7.94 -0.05
N LEU A 250 18.96 6.91 0.52
CA LEU A 250 17.88 6.12 -0.07
C LEU A 250 16.56 6.54 0.55
N THR A 251 15.56 6.87 -0.29
CA THR A 251 14.21 7.27 0.14
C THR A 251 13.13 6.26 -0.22
N GLY A 252 13.44 5.26 -1.06
CA GLY A 252 12.50 4.21 -1.44
C GLY A 252 13.04 3.33 -2.56
N LEU A 253 12.33 2.24 -2.81
CA LEU A 253 12.60 1.29 -3.88
C LEU A 253 11.28 1.00 -4.60
N LEU A 254 11.24 1.21 -5.92
CA LEU A 254 10.10 0.86 -6.75
C LEU A 254 10.49 -0.34 -7.61
N LEU A 255 9.80 -1.44 -7.37
CA LEU A 255 9.98 -2.69 -8.09
C LEU A 255 8.96 -2.75 -9.22
N GLU A 256 9.42 -3.02 -10.43
CA GLU A 256 8.58 -3.06 -11.62
C GLU A 256 8.90 -4.30 -12.47
N ASN A 257 7.94 -4.73 -13.26
CA ASN A 257 8.07 -5.66 -14.38
C ASN A 257 7.12 -5.18 -15.50
N ASP A 258 7.14 -5.85 -16.65
CA ASP A 258 6.30 -5.47 -17.79
C ASP A 258 4.96 -6.23 -17.83
N GLU A 259 4.66 -7.03 -16.79
CA GLU A 259 3.37 -7.72 -16.64
C GLU A 259 2.24 -6.71 -16.48
N PRO A 260 1.13 -6.88 -17.24
CA PRO A 260 -0.08 -6.09 -17.04
C PRO A 260 -0.75 -6.45 -15.70
N GLY A 261 -1.69 -5.62 -15.27
CA GLY A 261 -2.50 -5.91 -14.10
C GLY A 261 -2.49 -4.82 -13.03
N ILE A 262 -3.04 -5.16 -11.88
CA ILE A 262 -3.21 -4.25 -10.75
C ILE A 262 -1.99 -4.35 -9.83
N VAL A 263 -1.23 -3.27 -9.72
CA VAL A 263 -0.10 -3.13 -8.79
C VAL A 263 -0.58 -2.41 -7.54
N TYR A 264 -0.39 -3.05 -6.38
CA TYR A 264 -0.80 -2.49 -5.11
C TYR A 264 0.42 -2.01 -4.30
N HIS A 265 0.59 -0.69 -4.28
CA HIS A 265 1.63 0.00 -3.51
C HIS A 265 1.15 0.26 -2.09
N SER A 266 2.03 0.14 -1.10
CA SER A 266 1.73 0.55 0.28
C SER A 266 2.89 1.33 0.88
N ILE A 267 2.59 2.46 1.49
CA ILE A 267 3.54 3.30 2.21
C ILE A 267 2.95 3.71 3.55
N GLY A 268 3.72 3.59 4.62
CA GLY A 268 3.29 3.97 5.95
C GLY A 268 4.47 4.36 6.83
N VAL A 269 4.24 5.27 7.76
CA VAL A 269 5.25 5.67 8.76
C VAL A 269 4.63 5.67 10.14
N ASN A 270 5.22 4.92 11.06
CA ASN A 270 4.78 4.87 12.45
C ASN A 270 4.70 6.27 13.06
N GLY A 271 3.52 6.62 13.56
CA GLY A 271 3.25 7.92 14.15
C GLY A 271 2.96 9.05 13.16
N ALA A 272 2.91 8.78 11.85
CA ALA A 272 2.61 9.80 10.86
C ALA A 272 1.16 10.30 10.97
N SER A 273 1.00 11.58 10.76
CA SER A 273 -0.24 12.34 10.56
C SER A 273 -0.25 12.91 9.15
N VAL A 274 -1.37 13.49 8.72
CA VAL A 274 -1.45 14.15 7.40
C VAL A 274 -0.37 15.22 7.22
N PRO A 275 -0.13 16.16 8.17
CA PRO A 275 0.98 17.11 8.11
C PRO A 275 2.36 16.48 7.93
N SER A 276 2.57 15.26 8.43
CA SER A 276 3.85 14.56 8.25
C SER A 276 4.18 14.34 6.77
N TYR A 277 3.20 13.95 5.95
CA TYR A 277 3.38 13.77 4.50
C TYR A 277 3.47 15.11 3.75
N LEU A 278 2.74 16.12 4.19
CA LEU A 278 2.84 17.48 3.64
C LEU A 278 4.25 18.06 3.80
N SER A 279 4.96 17.64 4.84
CA SER A 279 6.34 18.08 5.12
C SER A 279 7.41 17.36 4.29
N CYS A 280 7.05 16.51 3.32
CA CYS A 280 7.99 15.80 2.43
C CYS A 280 8.19 16.58 1.13
N PRO A 281 9.32 17.27 0.91
CA PRO A 281 9.51 18.16 -0.24
C PRO A 281 9.42 17.43 -1.59
N ASN A 282 9.93 16.19 -1.66
CA ASN A 282 9.97 15.40 -2.88
C ASN A 282 8.73 14.49 -3.06
N PHE A 283 7.64 14.74 -2.31
CA PHE A 283 6.45 13.90 -2.37
C PHE A 283 5.84 13.81 -3.77
N GLU A 284 5.61 14.95 -4.42
CA GLU A 284 5.00 15.03 -5.76
C GLU A 284 5.95 14.44 -6.84
N ARG A 285 7.25 14.70 -6.71
CA ARG A 285 8.25 14.13 -7.62
C ARG A 285 8.21 12.60 -7.61
N ASP A 286 8.27 12.00 -6.43
CA ASP A 286 8.30 10.56 -6.29
C ASP A 286 6.94 9.93 -6.64
N LEU A 287 5.83 10.64 -6.37
CA LEU A 287 4.48 10.21 -6.72
C LEU A 287 4.30 10.08 -8.24
N ASN A 288 4.99 10.92 -9.03
CA ASN A 288 5.01 10.82 -10.51
C ASN A 288 5.56 9.49 -11.02
N LEU A 289 6.36 8.77 -10.25
CA LEU A 289 6.85 7.43 -10.60
C LEU A 289 5.77 6.36 -10.44
N ILE A 290 4.78 6.60 -9.59
CA ILE A 290 3.68 5.67 -9.29
C ILE A 290 2.46 5.98 -10.14
N ARG A 291 2.05 7.25 -10.22
CA ARG A 291 0.83 7.75 -10.90
C ARG A 291 -0.39 6.90 -10.54
N PRO A 292 -0.87 6.97 -9.29
CA PRO A 292 -1.94 6.10 -8.85
C PRO A 292 -3.27 6.39 -9.58
N ASP A 293 -3.98 5.33 -9.95
CA ASP A 293 -5.36 5.38 -10.45
C ASP A 293 -6.36 5.43 -9.30
N MET A 294 -6.01 4.83 -8.15
CA MET A 294 -6.76 4.91 -6.91
C MET A 294 -5.82 5.12 -5.72
N VAL A 295 -6.22 5.95 -4.77
CA VAL A 295 -5.51 6.10 -3.49
C VAL A 295 -6.43 5.75 -2.34
N ILE A 296 -5.94 4.86 -1.45
CA ILE A 296 -6.58 4.49 -0.20
C ILE A 296 -5.89 5.27 0.91
N PHE A 297 -6.62 6.17 1.56
CA PHE A 297 -6.14 6.98 2.67
C PHE A 297 -6.52 6.34 3.99
N ALA A 298 -5.58 5.66 4.65
CA ALA A 298 -5.71 5.10 6.00
C ALA A 298 -4.80 5.86 6.99
N ILE A 299 -4.92 7.19 6.99
CA ILE A 299 -4.14 8.11 7.83
C ILE A 299 -5.06 9.11 8.52
N GLY A 300 -4.89 9.31 9.82
CA GLY A 300 -5.74 10.23 10.59
C GLY A 300 -5.78 9.89 12.09
N ILE A 301 -5.44 8.66 12.46
CA ILE A 301 -5.50 8.25 13.87
C ILE A 301 -4.57 9.09 14.75
N ASN A 302 -3.37 9.43 14.26
CA ASN A 302 -2.42 10.27 14.99
C ASN A 302 -2.84 11.76 14.99
N ASP A 303 -3.58 12.20 13.97
CA ASP A 303 -4.17 13.53 13.92
C ASP A 303 -5.27 13.69 14.99
N ALA A 304 -6.02 12.61 15.26
CA ALA A 304 -7.13 12.60 16.22
C ALA A 304 -6.71 12.36 17.68
N VAL A 305 -5.43 12.06 17.97
CA VAL A 305 -4.94 11.82 19.34
C VAL A 305 -4.92 13.09 20.21
N PRO A 306 -4.51 14.30 19.72
CA PRO A 306 -4.48 15.50 20.53
C PRO A 306 -5.87 15.91 21.05
N GLN A 307 -5.93 16.42 22.31
CA GLN A 307 -7.22 16.83 22.90
C GLN A 307 -7.89 17.97 22.14
N ASN A 308 -7.10 18.85 21.55
CA ASN A 308 -7.54 19.99 20.75
C ASN A 308 -7.67 19.64 19.26
N PHE A 309 -8.06 18.40 18.92
CA PHE A 309 -8.32 18.02 17.54
C PHE A 309 -9.35 18.97 16.91
N SER A 310 -9.03 19.46 15.74
CA SER A 310 -9.90 20.35 14.96
C SER A 310 -10.26 19.67 13.66
N LYS A 311 -11.56 19.40 13.48
CA LYS A 311 -12.10 18.83 12.23
C LYS A 311 -11.76 19.71 11.02
N ASN A 312 -11.89 21.02 11.14
CA ASN A 312 -11.60 21.95 10.05
C ASN A 312 -10.11 21.93 9.65
N ASN A 313 -9.19 21.92 10.64
CA ASN A 313 -7.76 21.84 10.35
C ASN A 313 -7.39 20.48 9.73
N PHE A 314 -8.05 19.41 10.16
CA PHE A 314 -7.86 18.08 9.60
C PHE A 314 -8.27 18.03 8.13
N ILE A 315 -9.46 18.57 7.80
CA ILE A 315 -9.95 18.70 6.42
C ILE A 315 -9.01 19.56 5.58
N ALA A 316 -8.57 20.71 6.06
CA ALA A 316 -7.66 21.61 5.34
C ALA A 316 -6.30 20.94 5.05
N ASN A 317 -5.75 20.16 6.00
CA ASN A 317 -4.55 19.39 5.78
C ASN A 317 -4.76 18.32 4.70
N TYR A 318 -5.89 17.63 4.72
CA TYR A 318 -6.24 16.67 3.68
C TYR A 318 -6.41 17.34 2.31
N ASP A 319 -7.11 18.48 2.22
CA ASP A 319 -7.24 19.24 0.97
C ASP A 319 -5.86 19.54 0.35
N SER A 320 -4.90 19.94 1.20
CA SER A 320 -3.53 20.19 0.78
C SER A 320 -2.82 18.93 0.29
N LEU A 321 -3.05 17.79 0.94
CA LEU A 321 -2.48 16.50 0.51
C LEU A 321 -3.13 16.03 -0.81
N LEU A 322 -4.45 16.07 -0.90
CA LEU A 322 -5.21 15.64 -2.08
C LEU A 322 -4.85 16.47 -3.32
N SER A 323 -4.59 17.78 -3.13
CA SER A 323 -4.13 18.65 -4.24
C SER A 323 -2.82 18.15 -4.87
N LYS A 324 -1.89 17.56 -4.07
CA LYS A 324 -0.66 16.95 -4.60
C LYS A 324 -0.95 15.72 -5.46
N PHE A 325 -1.93 14.91 -5.05
CA PHE A 325 -2.38 13.77 -5.85
C PHE A 325 -3.04 14.20 -7.15
N ARG A 326 -3.94 15.20 -7.11
CA ARG A 326 -4.62 15.73 -8.30
C ARG A 326 -3.66 16.34 -9.32
N LYS A 327 -2.57 16.97 -8.89
CA LYS A 327 -1.53 17.48 -9.81
C LYS A 327 -0.84 16.36 -10.58
N VAL A 328 -0.59 15.22 -9.95
CA VAL A 328 0.12 14.09 -10.56
C VAL A 328 -0.81 13.14 -11.31
N SER A 329 -1.99 12.89 -10.74
CA SER A 329 -3.00 11.97 -11.24
C SER A 329 -4.37 12.64 -11.18
N PRO A 330 -4.74 13.49 -12.16
CA PRO A 330 -5.98 14.29 -12.12
C PRO A 330 -7.25 13.46 -12.00
N GLU A 331 -7.27 12.24 -12.57
CA GLU A 331 -8.42 11.34 -12.58
C GLU A 331 -8.39 10.28 -11.47
N CYS A 332 -7.47 10.41 -10.50
CA CYS A 332 -7.30 9.43 -9.43
C CYS A 332 -8.55 9.32 -8.55
N PHE A 333 -9.04 8.10 -8.34
CA PHE A 333 -10.15 7.84 -7.43
C PHE A 333 -9.66 7.81 -5.98
N PHE A 334 -10.37 8.48 -5.06
CA PHE A 334 -10.02 8.56 -3.64
C PHE A 334 -10.94 7.68 -2.79
N VAL A 335 -10.34 6.84 -1.96
CA VAL A 335 -11.02 6.02 -0.96
C VAL A 335 -10.48 6.41 0.42
N PHE A 336 -11.35 6.83 1.31
CA PHE A 336 -11.01 7.18 2.68
C PHE A 336 -11.38 6.03 3.60
N VAL A 337 -10.44 5.64 4.46
CA VAL A 337 -10.66 4.66 5.54
C VAL A 337 -10.80 5.45 6.83
N SER A 338 -11.97 5.40 7.48
CA SER A 338 -12.11 6.06 8.77
C SER A 338 -11.17 5.42 9.82
N ASN A 339 -10.75 6.19 10.82
CA ASN A 339 -9.91 5.66 11.88
C ASN A 339 -10.64 4.52 12.61
N ASN A 340 -9.91 3.50 13.04
CA ASN A 340 -10.45 2.58 14.04
C ASN A 340 -10.70 3.31 15.36
N ASP A 341 -11.61 2.77 16.18
CA ASP A 341 -11.75 3.21 17.56
C ASP A 341 -10.44 2.99 18.33
N SER A 342 -10.15 3.86 19.27
CA SER A 342 -8.87 3.83 19.96
C SER A 342 -8.90 4.51 21.33
N TYR A 343 -7.86 4.21 22.10
CA TYR A 343 -7.58 4.89 23.35
C TYR A 343 -6.29 5.70 23.24
N ARG A 344 -6.27 6.86 23.87
CA ARG A 344 -5.05 7.65 24.02
C ARG A 344 -4.34 7.33 25.33
N LYS A 345 -3.04 7.23 25.25
CA LYS A 345 -2.17 7.00 26.39
C LYS A 345 -1.92 8.31 27.16
N ILE A 346 -2.35 8.36 28.43
CA ILE A 346 -2.07 9.48 29.31
C ILE A 346 -0.85 9.14 30.15
N LYS A 347 0.27 9.83 29.92
CA LYS A 347 1.46 9.74 30.74
C LYS A 347 1.27 10.60 32.00
N ARG A 348 1.39 10.00 33.17
CA ARG A 348 1.47 10.72 34.46
C ARG A 348 2.87 10.57 35.03
N ARG A 349 3.46 11.71 35.47
CA ARG A 349 4.72 11.70 36.17
C ARG A 349 4.58 10.86 37.46
N TYR A 350 5.40 9.80 37.62
CA TYR A 350 5.41 8.88 38.77
C TYR A 350 4.16 7.97 38.97
N ARG A 351 3.27 7.77 37.96
CA ARG A 351 2.12 6.88 38.09
C ARG A 351 2.01 5.91 36.93
N ARG A 352 1.25 4.80 37.12
CA ARG A 352 0.92 3.85 36.05
C ARG A 352 0.28 4.57 34.86
N THR A 353 0.69 4.17 33.67
CA THR A 353 0.06 4.61 32.41
C THR A 353 -1.45 4.40 32.50
N ARG A 354 -2.23 5.41 32.16
CA ARG A 354 -3.68 5.30 31.98
C ARG A 354 -4.01 5.41 30.49
N TYR A 355 -5.03 4.70 30.11
CA TYR A 355 -5.64 4.80 28.79
C TYR A 355 -6.99 5.50 28.94
N GLN A 356 -7.28 6.44 28.05
CA GLN A 356 -8.53 7.18 28.00
C GLN A 356 -9.13 6.99 26.62
N LEU A 357 -10.43 6.72 26.55
CA LEU A 357 -11.18 6.62 25.30
C LEU A 357 -10.97 7.87 24.45
N ASN A 358 -10.68 7.71 23.18
CA ASN A 358 -10.44 8.79 22.25
C ASN A 358 -11.74 9.18 21.51
N THR A 359 -12.51 10.07 22.11
CA THR A 359 -13.77 10.54 21.52
C THR A 359 -13.60 11.33 20.23
N ASN A 360 -12.38 11.82 19.92
CA ASN A 360 -12.08 12.48 18.64
C ASN A 360 -12.23 11.55 17.43
N GLY A 361 -12.27 10.21 17.66
CA GLY A 361 -12.58 9.24 16.60
C GLY A 361 -13.90 9.53 15.89
N VAL A 362 -14.93 9.97 16.63
CA VAL A 362 -16.23 10.35 16.07
C VAL A 362 -16.09 11.57 15.15
N LEU A 363 -15.40 12.62 15.62
CA LEU A 363 -15.18 13.84 14.82
C LEU A 363 -14.31 13.57 13.59
N ALA A 364 -13.33 12.67 13.70
CA ALA A 364 -12.50 12.28 12.58
C ALA A 364 -13.30 11.48 11.53
N ARG A 365 -14.20 10.58 11.97
CA ARG A 365 -15.13 9.85 11.08
C ARG A 365 -16.01 10.84 10.27
N GLU A 366 -16.61 11.84 10.95
CA GLU A 366 -17.38 12.88 10.27
C GLU A 366 -16.52 13.65 9.25
N ALA A 367 -15.28 13.98 9.60
CA ALA A 367 -14.36 14.67 8.68
C ALA A 367 -14.04 13.81 7.44
N PHE A 368 -13.86 12.50 7.59
CA PHE A 368 -13.64 11.59 6.45
C PHE A 368 -14.88 11.54 5.54
N ALA A 369 -16.10 11.53 6.09
CA ALA A 369 -17.32 11.59 5.28
C ALA A 369 -17.39 12.92 4.46
N MET A 370 -17.10 14.05 5.11
CA MET A 370 -17.05 15.35 4.42
C MET A 370 -15.97 15.41 3.34
N LEU A 371 -14.81 14.77 3.57
CA LEU A 371 -13.74 14.68 2.56
C LEU A 371 -14.16 13.82 1.37
N ALA A 372 -14.81 12.69 1.63
CA ALA A 372 -15.32 11.83 0.56
C ALA A 372 -16.38 12.55 -0.28
N GLU A 373 -17.32 13.26 0.36
CA GLU A 373 -18.31 14.10 -0.32
C GLU A 373 -17.66 15.20 -1.16
N LYS A 374 -16.75 15.97 -0.56
CA LYS A 374 -16.10 17.12 -1.20
C LYS A 374 -15.25 16.76 -2.42
N HIS A 375 -14.63 15.58 -2.41
CA HIS A 375 -13.67 15.17 -3.42
C HIS A 375 -14.17 14.04 -4.34
N ASP A 376 -15.49 13.80 -4.38
CA ASP A 376 -16.13 12.76 -5.18
C ASP A 376 -15.49 11.38 -4.95
N GLY A 377 -15.27 11.07 -3.66
CA GLY A 377 -14.63 9.85 -3.22
C GLY A 377 -15.58 8.87 -2.53
N SER A 378 -15.03 7.75 -2.09
CA SER A 378 -15.74 6.79 -1.24
C SER A 378 -15.18 6.78 0.18
N LEU A 379 -16.05 6.47 1.12
CA LEU A 379 -15.72 6.18 2.52
C LEU A 379 -15.89 4.69 2.79
N TRP A 380 -14.85 4.04 3.33
CA TRP A 380 -14.98 2.77 4.04
C TRP A 380 -14.93 3.06 5.53
N ASP A 381 -16.08 2.92 6.20
CA ASP A 381 -16.27 3.36 7.57
C ASP A 381 -15.86 2.29 8.60
N LEU A 382 -14.56 2.04 8.70
CA LEU A 382 -14.01 1.08 9.67
C LEU A 382 -14.47 1.34 11.10
N PHE A 383 -14.62 2.63 11.49
CA PHE A 383 -15.08 2.98 12.84
C PHE A 383 -16.44 2.37 13.17
N SER A 384 -17.39 2.50 12.26
CA SER A 384 -18.74 1.94 12.44
C SER A 384 -18.76 0.43 12.26
N ILE A 385 -18.04 -0.10 11.27
CA ILE A 385 -17.94 -1.54 11.00
C ILE A 385 -17.41 -2.29 12.24
N MET A 386 -16.40 -1.75 12.91
CA MET A 386 -15.82 -2.41 14.09
C MET A 386 -16.68 -2.30 15.36
N GLY A 387 -17.83 -1.59 15.32
CA GLY A 387 -18.77 -1.43 16.43
C GLY A 387 -18.81 -0.05 17.08
N GLY A 388 -18.15 0.97 16.47
CA GLY A 388 -18.18 2.35 16.92
C GLY A 388 -17.35 2.63 18.17
N LEU A 389 -17.75 3.64 18.92
CA LEU A 389 -17.02 4.12 20.10
C LEU A 389 -16.96 3.06 21.20
N ASP A 390 -15.78 2.87 21.79
CA ASP A 390 -15.44 1.87 22.82
C ASP A 390 -15.39 0.40 22.32
N SER A 391 -15.55 0.18 21.03
CA SER A 391 -15.51 -1.17 20.43
C SER A 391 -14.13 -1.82 20.50
N ILE A 392 -13.05 -1.06 20.53
CA ILE A 392 -11.67 -1.59 20.57
C ILE A 392 -11.40 -2.50 21.77
N LYS A 393 -12.18 -2.38 22.86
CA LYS A 393 -12.11 -3.28 24.01
C LYS A 393 -12.56 -4.69 23.63
N LYS A 394 -13.69 -4.80 22.92
CA LYS A 394 -14.21 -6.10 22.43
C LYS A 394 -13.22 -6.75 21.46
N TRP A 395 -12.56 -5.93 20.63
CA TRP A 395 -11.48 -6.40 19.75
C TRP A 395 -10.26 -6.88 20.55
N GLU A 396 -9.89 -6.21 21.64
CA GLU A 396 -8.80 -6.66 22.53
C GLU A 396 -9.17 -7.98 23.23
N GLU A 397 -10.35 -8.07 23.81
CA GLU A 397 -10.88 -9.27 24.49
C GLU A 397 -10.95 -10.49 23.57
N SER A 398 -11.22 -10.25 22.28
CA SER A 398 -11.27 -11.28 21.23
C SER A 398 -9.91 -11.59 20.59
N GLY A 399 -8.82 -10.98 21.07
CA GLY A 399 -7.48 -11.18 20.53
C GLY A 399 -7.20 -10.51 19.19
N LEU A 400 -8.09 -9.60 18.74
CA LEU A 400 -7.97 -8.89 17.47
C LEU A 400 -7.22 -7.55 17.61
N SER A 401 -7.18 -6.95 18.80
CA SER A 401 -6.45 -5.73 19.11
C SER A 401 -5.35 -5.98 20.12
N GLN A 402 -4.31 -5.14 20.09
CA GLN A 402 -3.24 -5.15 21.06
C GLN A 402 -3.68 -4.45 22.37
N LYS A 403 -2.95 -4.73 23.46
CA LYS A 403 -3.19 -4.11 24.78
C LYS A 403 -3.05 -2.58 24.80
N ASP A 404 -2.47 -1.98 23.77
CA ASP A 404 -2.35 -0.53 23.66
C ASP A 404 -3.65 0.15 23.21
N LYS A 405 -4.66 -0.66 22.78
CA LYS A 405 -5.98 -0.20 22.34
C LYS A 405 -5.94 0.80 21.18
N VAL A 406 -4.97 0.60 20.30
CA VAL A 406 -4.77 1.37 19.07
C VAL A 406 -4.48 0.43 17.90
N HIS A 407 -3.50 -0.48 18.07
CA HIS A 407 -3.05 -1.36 17.02
C HIS A 407 -3.76 -2.70 17.04
N PHE A 408 -3.98 -3.28 15.88
CA PHE A 408 -4.51 -4.62 15.75
C PHE A 408 -3.40 -5.67 15.92
N THR A 409 -3.80 -6.90 16.28
CA THR A 409 -2.96 -8.09 16.16
C THR A 409 -2.84 -8.50 14.69
N LYS A 410 -2.02 -9.51 14.39
CA LYS A 410 -1.98 -10.08 13.04
C LYS A 410 -3.36 -10.53 12.58
N ALA A 411 -4.11 -11.24 13.43
CA ALA A 411 -5.46 -11.68 13.14
C ALA A 411 -6.42 -10.51 12.88
N GLY A 412 -6.36 -9.46 13.72
CA GLY A 412 -7.18 -8.27 13.52
C GLY A 412 -6.88 -7.51 12.22
N TYR A 413 -5.60 -7.34 11.88
CA TYR A 413 -5.23 -6.72 10.60
C TYR A 413 -5.65 -7.56 9.39
N THR A 414 -5.55 -8.89 9.48
CA THR A 414 -6.00 -9.78 8.40
C THR A 414 -7.52 -9.68 8.23
N LEU A 415 -8.28 -9.67 9.33
CA LEU A 415 -9.73 -9.48 9.29
C LEU A 415 -10.11 -8.14 8.67
N VAL A 416 -9.47 -7.04 9.10
CA VAL A 416 -9.68 -5.70 8.51
C VAL A 416 -9.38 -5.70 7.01
N GLY A 417 -8.32 -6.41 6.58
CA GLY A 417 -7.97 -6.53 5.16
C GLY A 417 -9.00 -7.29 4.35
N ASN A 418 -9.56 -8.37 4.88
CA ASN A 418 -10.61 -9.14 4.23
C ASN A 418 -11.90 -8.33 4.12
N LEU A 419 -12.34 -7.69 5.22
CA LEU A 419 -13.51 -6.80 5.22
C LEU A 419 -13.39 -5.67 4.18
N PHE A 420 -12.22 -5.03 4.13
CA PHE A 420 -11.97 -3.99 3.14
C PHE A 420 -12.08 -4.52 1.71
N PHE A 421 -11.44 -5.65 1.42
CA PHE A 421 -11.48 -6.23 0.08
C PHE A 421 -12.89 -6.68 -0.32
N GLU A 422 -13.66 -7.26 0.59
CA GLU A 422 -15.06 -7.63 0.36
C GLU A 422 -15.91 -6.41 0.00
N ALA A 423 -15.80 -5.32 0.78
CA ALA A 423 -16.48 -4.07 0.48
C ALA A 423 -16.07 -3.48 -0.87
N PHE A 424 -14.77 -3.54 -1.19
CA PHE A 424 -14.24 -3.10 -2.49
C PHE A 424 -14.82 -3.94 -3.64
N LEU A 425 -14.78 -5.27 -3.52
CA LEU A 425 -15.27 -6.18 -4.55
C LEU A 425 -16.79 -6.02 -4.76
N ASN A 426 -17.55 -5.88 -3.69
CA ASN A 426 -18.99 -5.63 -3.76
C ASN A 426 -19.30 -4.31 -4.47
N SER A 427 -18.55 -3.23 -4.16
CA SER A 427 -18.70 -1.95 -4.84
C SER A 427 -18.32 -2.02 -6.33
N TYR A 428 -17.31 -2.81 -6.68
CA TYR A 428 -16.93 -3.05 -8.07
C TYR A 428 -17.98 -3.85 -8.83
N ASN A 429 -18.55 -4.90 -8.22
CA ASN A 429 -19.57 -5.75 -8.84
C ASN A 429 -20.93 -5.05 -9.01
N ASN A 430 -21.26 -4.07 -8.14
CA ASN A 430 -22.50 -3.31 -8.12
C ASN A 430 -22.30 -1.85 -8.57
N LYS A 431 -21.40 -1.61 -9.50
CA LYS A 431 -21.00 -0.26 -9.94
C LYS A 431 -22.00 0.45 -10.83
N ASP A 432 -22.98 -0.29 -11.41
CA ASP A 432 -24.01 0.17 -12.34
C ASP A 432 -25.17 0.89 -11.61
#